data_e36af70c17dc66f0419cb684977e7b30
#
_entry.id   e36af70c17dc66f0419cb684977e7b30
#
_cell.length_a   1.000
_cell.length_b   1.000
_cell.length_c   1.000
_cell.angle_alpha   90.00
_cell.angle_beta   90.00
_cell.angle_gamma   90.00
#
_symmetry.space_group_name_H-M   'P 1'
#
loop_
_entity.id
_entity.type
_entity.pdbx_description
1 polymer ?
#
loop_
_entity_poly.entity_id
_entity_poly.type
_entity_poly.pdbx_seq_one_letter_code
_entity_poly.pdbx_strand_id
1 'polypeptide(L)'
;MFNDITKLERLRDNLIATGKVIPANFDPVFKIVMLDCPNYLAFLVSSFTNIPKESIKGRIRVQNSEHRLSNAKERKKTSNLIIRVDKMLANFEMNNRYFDGLFIRNEAYLGKIEGESLNVSEDYSSMNSFLQVNFNNFSYFKVKSPILKFYYADMKNRIIETGKVKKYHISLPKLKKKYYNGDKLTKLEKALLILSIDKIKDLDEISKDNYI
;
A
#
# COMPACT_ATOMS: atom_id res chain seq x y z
N MET A 1 5.72 -6.92 -31.69
CA MET A 1 4.67 -5.95 -31.30
C MET A 1 3.24 -6.45 -31.60
N PHE A 2 2.89 -6.89 -32.82
CA PHE A 2 1.55 -7.44 -33.14
C PHE A 2 1.18 -8.72 -32.35
N ASN A 3 2.13 -9.63 -32.14
CA ASN A 3 1.90 -10.86 -31.36
C ASN A 3 1.56 -10.62 -29.89
N ASP A 4 1.99 -9.51 -29.30
CA ASP A 4 1.74 -9.20 -27.89
C ASP A 4 0.31 -8.67 -27.70
N ILE A 5 -0.21 -7.88 -28.63
CA ILE A 5 -1.59 -7.35 -28.57
C ILE A 5 -2.59 -8.51 -28.64
N THR A 6 -2.43 -9.41 -29.60
CA THR A 6 -3.32 -10.59 -29.73
C THR A 6 -3.29 -11.49 -28.50
N LYS A 7 -2.12 -11.61 -27.83
CA LYS A 7 -1.99 -12.37 -26.59
C LYS A 7 -2.73 -11.69 -25.42
N LEU A 8 -2.66 -10.38 -25.32
CA LEU A 8 -3.36 -9.59 -24.29
C LEU A 8 -4.89 -9.63 -24.51
N GLU A 9 -5.34 -9.54 -25.74
CA GLU A 9 -6.77 -9.67 -26.09
C GLU A 9 -7.32 -11.03 -25.72
N ARG A 10 -6.61 -12.11 -26.06
CA ARG A 10 -6.99 -13.48 -25.66
C ARG A 10 -7.03 -13.64 -24.14
N LEU A 11 -6.08 -13.05 -23.43
CA LEU A 11 -6.06 -13.07 -21.96
C LEU A 11 -7.29 -12.36 -21.39
N ARG A 12 -7.58 -11.16 -21.90
CA ARG A 12 -8.77 -10.37 -21.51
C ARG A 12 -10.05 -11.19 -21.73
N ASP A 13 -10.23 -11.76 -22.92
CA ASP A 13 -11.44 -12.49 -23.29
C ASP A 13 -11.60 -13.76 -22.44
N ASN A 14 -10.52 -14.45 -22.12
CA ASN A 14 -10.52 -15.59 -21.21
C ASN A 14 -10.92 -15.17 -19.78
N LEU A 15 -10.38 -14.05 -19.27
CA LEU A 15 -10.74 -13.55 -17.95
C LEU A 15 -12.22 -13.18 -17.88
N ILE A 16 -12.75 -12.50 -18.91
CA ILE A 16 -14.18 -12.14 -18.99
C ILE A 16 -15.03 -13.41 -19.03
N ALA A 17 -14.71 -14.37 -19.92
CA ALA A 17 -15.44 -15.62 -20.05
C ALA A 17 -15.46 -16.47 -18.77
N THR A 18 -14.39 -16.38 -17.97
CA THR A 18 -14.28 -17.10 -16.68
C THR A 18 -14.77 -16.29 -15.47
N GLY A 19 -15.30 -15.08 -15.67
CA GLY A 19 -15.72 -14.19 -14.58
C GLY A 19 -14.58 -13.75 -13.66
N LYS A 20 -13.35 -13.68 -14.20
CA LYS A 20 -12.15 -13.31 -13.45
C LYS A 20 -11.61 -11.94 -13.86
N VAL A 21 -10.84 -11.33 -12.99
CA VAL A 21 -10.06 -10.12 -13.23
C VAL A 21 -8.60 -10.35 -12.84
N ILE A 22 -7.72 -9.53 -13.38
CA ILE A 22 -6.35 -9.46 -12.88
C ILE A 22 -6.39 -8.75 -11.52
N PRO A 23 -6.00 -9.41 -10.43
CA PRO A 23 -6.11 -8.81 -9.11
C PRO A 23 -5.15 -7.62 -8.96
N ALA A 24 -5.57 -6.62 -8.19
CA ALA A 24 -4.82 -5.39 -8.01
C ALA A 24 -3.54 -5.54 -7.15
N ASN A 25 -3.23 -6.73 -6.64
CA ASN A 25 -1.91 -7.04 -6.08
C ASN A 25 -0.82 -7.27 -7.15
N PHE A 26 -1.20 -7.35 -8.43
CA PHE A 26 -0.24 -7.30 -9.54
C PHE A 26 0.26 -5.86 -9.71
N ASP A 27 1.57 -5.63 -9.68
CA ASP A 27 2.17 -4.30 -9.57
C ASP A 27 1.66 -3.25 -10.57
N PRO A 28 1.54 -3.53 -11.89
CA PRO A 28 0.95 -2.57 -12.83
C PRO A 28 -0.50 -2.22 -12.50
N VAL A 29 -1.32 -3.22 -12.10
CA VAL A 29 -2.73 -3.02 -11.76
C VAL A 29 -2.86 -2.25 -10.44
N PHE A 30 -1.99 -2.53 -9.47
CA PHE A 30 -1.92 -1.78 -8.22
C PHE A 30 -1.71 -0.29 -8.48
N LYS A 31 -0.74 0.04 -9.33
CA LYS A 31 -0.46 1.43 -9.68
C LYS A 31 -1.64 2.09 -10.39
N ILE A 32 -2.26 1.41 -11.35
CA ILE A 32 -3.45 1.92 -12.05
C ILE A 32 -4.58 2.19 -11.06
N VAL A 33 -4.92 1.23 -10.19
CA VAL A 33 -5.99 1.40 -9.20
C VAL A 33 -5.70 2.58 -8.26
N MET A 34 -4.45 2.74 -7.81
CA MET A 34 -4.10 3.84 -6.92
C MET A 34 -4.10 5.20 -7.61
N LEU A 35 -3.76 5.27 -8.91
CA LEU A 35 -3.69 6.53 -9.66
C LEU A 35 -5.05 6.96 -10.22
N ASP A 36 -5.84 6.00 -10.73
CA ASP A 36 -7.07 6.29 -11.45
C ASP A 36 -8.31 6.30 -10.54
N CYS A 37 -8.17 5.84 -9.27
CA CYS A 37 -9.23 5.87 -8.27
C CYS A 37 -8.88 6.80 -7.08
N PRO A 38 -8.87 8.14 -7.27
CA PRO A 38 -8.41 9.09 -6.25
C PRO A 38 -9.25 9.06 -4.97
N ASN A 39 -10.54 8.74 -5.06
CA ASN A 39 -11.40 8.57 -3.89
C ASN A 39 -11.01 7.37 -3.03
N TYR A 40 -10.62 6.26 -3.68
CA TYR A 40 -10.13 5.06 -3.02
C TYR A 40 -8.79 5.32 -2.35
N LEU A 41 -7.84 5.95 -3.05
CA LEU A 41 -6.55 6.34 -2.50
C LEU A 41 -6.71 7.27 -1.29
N ALA A 42 -7.59 8.29 -1.39
CA ALA A 42 -7.88 9.20 -0.29
C ALA A 42 -8.49 8.47 0.91
N PHE A 43 -9.37 7.49 0.68
CA PHE A 43 -9.94 6.66 1.73
C PHE A 43 -8.86 5.84 2.45
N LEU A 44 -7.95 5.19 1.71
CA LEU A 44 -6.87 4.42 2.31
C LEU A 44 -5.94 5.31 3.15
N VAL A 45 -5.49 6.43 2.59
CA VAL A 45 -4.63 7.39 3.31
C VAL A 45 -5.33 7.90 4.57
N SER A 46 -6.60 8.29 4.48
CA SER A 46 -7.41 8.72 5.63
C SER A 46 -7.48 7.63 6.72
N SER A 47 -7.72 6.38 6.33
CA SER A 47 -7.86 5.25 7.25
C SER A 47 -6.57 4.95 8.04
N PHE A 48 -5.40 5.21 7.46
CA PHE A 48 -4.11 4.99 8.14
C PHE A 48 -3.60 6.20 8.91
N THR A 49 -4.06 7.40 8.57
CA THR A 49 -3.54 8.65 9.15
C THR A 49 -4.47 9.30 10.15
N ASN A 50 -5.75 8.96 10.14
CA ASN A 50 -6.84 9.64 10.83
C ASN A 50 -7.09 11.08 10.34
N ILE A 51 -6.55 11.46 9.17
CA ILE A 51 -6.87 12.73 8.52
C ILE A 51 -8.20 12.55 7.78
N PRO A 52 -9.20 13.43 7.90
CA PRO A 52 -10.47 13.31 7.22
C PRO A 52 -10.29 13.18 5.69
N LYS A 53 -11.02 12.26 5.06
CA LYS A 53 -10.93 11.99 3.61
C LYS A 53 -11.12 13.27 2.78
N GLU A 54 -12.07 14.10 3.16
CA GLU A 54 -12.37 15.36 2.46
C GLU A 54 -11.23 16.37 2.54
N SER A 55 -10.47 16.33 3.65
CA SER A 55 -9.26 17.15 3.80
C SER A 55 -8.10 16.67 2.94
N ILE A 56 -8.10 15.41 2.52
CA ILE A 56 -7.04 14.79 1.70
C ILE A 56 -7.33 14.96 0.21
N LYS A 57 -8.61 14.88 -0.16
CA LYS A 57 -9.04 14.94 -1.56
C LYS A 57 -8.56 16.22 -2.24
N GLY A 58 -7.95 16.09 -3.41
CA GLY A 58 -7.36 17.20 -4.16
C GLY A 58 -5.96 17.64 -3.69
N ARG A 59 -5.49 17.17 -2.52
CA ARG A 59 -4.13 17.46 -2.03
C ARG A 59 -3.15 16.30 -2.18
N ILE A 60 -3.64 15.14 -2.61
CA ILE A 60 -2.79 13.98 -2.91
C ILE A 60 -1.95 14.27 -4.14
N ARG A 61 -0.65 14.07 -4.01
CA ARG A 61 0.30 14.09 -5.12
C ARG A 61 1.09 12.79 -5.10
N VAL A 62 1.06 12.07 -6.21
CA VAL A 62 1.91 10.88 -6.39
C VAL A 62 3.26 11.37 -6.90
N GLN A 63 4.32 10.96 -6.20
CA GLN A 63 5.69 11.25 -6.58
C GLN A 63 6.28 10.09 -7.38
N ASN A 64 7.33 10.37 -8.16
CA ASN A 64 8.07 9.33 -8.84
C ASN A 64 8.63 8.34 -7.81
N SER A 65 8.35 7.05 -8.02
CA SER A 65 8.81 5.96 -7.15
C SER A 65 10.29 5.59 -7.34
N GLU A 66 10.95 6.18 -8.33
CA GLU A 66 12.37 5.94 -8.56
C GLU A 66 13.22 6.90 -7.73
N HIS A 67 13.91 6.35 -6.74
CA HIS A 67 14.88 7.11 -5.95
C HIS A 67 16.15 7.36 -6.77
N ARG A 68 16.68 8.60 -6.73
CA ARG A 68 17.94 8.94 -7.36
C ARG A 68 19.08 8.16 -6.70
N LEU A 69 19.97 7.63 -7.52
CA LEU A 69 21.22 7.03 -7.04
C LEU A 69 22.21 8.13 -6.69
N SER A 70 22.78 8.08 -5.49
CA SER A 70 23.85 9.01 -5.09
C SER A 70 25.19 8.65 -5.72
N ASN A 71 25.36 7.37 -6.07
CA ASN A 71 26.56 6.89 -6.80
C ASN A 71 26.26 5.61 -7.58
N ALA A 72 27.15 5.25 -8.52
CA ALA A 72 26.98 4.08 -9.39
C ALA A 72 26.99 2.71 -8.65
N LYS A 73 27.46 2.65 -7.42
CA LYS A 73 27.50 1.42 -6.59
C LYS A 73 26.24 1.24 -5.75
N GLU A 74 25.39 2.25 -5.66
CA GLU A 74 24.14 2.18 -4.92
C GLU A 74 23.11 1.32 -5.66
N ARG A 75 22.43 0.41 -4.93
CA ARG A 75 21.31 -0.34 -5.53
C ARG A 75 20.18 0.62 -5.86
N LYS A 76 19.64 0.52 -7.07
CA LYS A 76 18.42 1.23 -7.46
C LYS A 76 17.31 0.84 -6.45
N LYS A 77 16.83 1.83 -5.70
CA LYS A 77 15.72 1.67 -4.75
C LYS A 77 14.46 2.22 -5.42
N THR A 78 13.50 1.35 -5.64
CA THR A 78 12.22 1.71 -6.26
C THR A 78 11.11 1.29 -5.31
N SER A 79 10.38 2.26 -4.77
CA SER A 79 9.16 2.05 -4.02
C SER A 79 7.99 1.82 -4.99
N ASN A 80 6.94 1.11 -4.56
CA ASN A 80 5.81 0.90 -5.44
C ASN A 80 5.02 2.19 -5.68
N LEU A 81 4.75 2.96 -4.62
CA LEU A 81 4.05 4.23 -4.73
C LEU A 81 4.42 5.17 -3.58
N ILE A 82 4.91 6.36 -3.90
CA ILE A 82 5.13 7.43 -2.93
C ILE A 82 4.04 8.47 -3.09
N ILE A 83 3.36 8.77 -2.00
CA ILE A 83 2.22 9.69 -1.94
C ILE A 83 2.59 10.83 -0.99
N ARG A 84 2.42 12.06 -1.45
CA ARG A 84 2.53 13.25 -0.60
C ARG A 84 1.15 13.85 -0.36
N VAL A 85 0.89 14.15 0.91
CA VAL A 85 -0.25 14.96 1.33
C VAL A 85 0.28 16.02 2.30
N ASP A 86 0.40 17.26 1.87
CA ASP A 86 1.03 18.36 2.60
C ASP A 86 2.43 17.98 3.15
N LYS A 87 2.58 17.95 4.49
CA LYS A 87 3.79 17.54 5.22
C LYS A 87 3.84 16.05 5.54
N MET A 88 2.98 15.21 4.95
CA MET A 88 3.02 13.76 5.13
C MET A 88 3.52 13.08 3.86
N LEU A 89 4.40 12.11 4.02
CA LEU A 89 4.85 11.20 2.97
C LEU A 89 4.39 9.78 3.31
N ALA A 90 3.67 9.17 2.39
CA ALA A 90 3.25 7.78 2.53
C ALA A 90 3.94 6.93 1.46
N ASN A 91 4.55 5.83 1.88
CA ASN A 91 5.10 4.80 1.01
C ASN A 91 4.18 3.58 1.04
N PHE A 92 3.55 3.26 -0.09
CA PHE A 92 2.70 2.10 -0.29
C PHE A 92 3.47 1.05 -1.06
N GLU A 93 3.74 -0.09 -0.40
CA GLU A 93 4.52 -1.21 -0.94
C GLU A 93 3.64 -2.44 -1.15
N MET A 94 3.51 -2.91 -2.40
CA MET A 94 2.90 -4.18 -2.73
C MET A 94 3.98 -5.28 -2.74
N ASN A 95 3.87 -6.22 -1.82
CA ASN A 95 4.82 -7.33 -1.66
C ASN A 95 4.14 -8.64 -2.05
N ASN A 96 4.42 -9.17 -3.24
CA ASN A 96 3.77 -10.37 -3.75
C ASN A 96 4.37 -11.66 -3.19
N ARG A 97 5.64 -11.65 -2.79
CA ARG A 97 6.35 -12.79 -2.22
C ARG A 97 7.21 -12.37 -1.05
N TYR A 98 7.27 -13.21 -0.04
CA TYR A 98 8.24 -13.08 1.03
C TYR A 98 9.63 -13.55 0.55
N PHE A 99 10.66 -12.86 0.98
CA PHE A 99 12.06 -13.27 0.89
C PHE A 99 12.81 -12.70 2.10
N ASP A 100 13.90 -13.32 2.47
CA ASP A 100 14.74 -12.86 3.57
C ASP A 100 15.27 -11.46 3.29
N GLY A 101 15.10 -10.55 4.26
CA GLY A 101 15.47 -9.13 4.10
C GLY A 101 14.39 -8.24 3.49
N LEU A 102 13.19 -8.75 3.13
CA LEU A 102 12.10 -7.94 2.57
C LEU A 102 11.77 -6.73 3.46
N PHE A 103 11.61 -6.94 4.75
CA PHE A 103 11.25 -5.86 5.67
C PHE A 103 12.39 -4.87 5.87
N ILE A 104 13.63 -5.35 5.88
CA ILE A 104 14.84 -4.49 5.91
C ILE A 104 14.90 -3.64 4.64
N ARG A 105 14.60 -4.22 3.47
CA ARG A 105 14.50 -3.47 2.21
C ARG A 105 13.47 -2.34 2.31
N ASN A 106 12.27 -2.64 2.82
CA ASN A 106 11.20 -1.66 2.93
C ASN A 106 11.54 -0.55 3.95
N GLU A 107 12.25 -0.88 5.01
CA GLU A 107 12.81 0.11 5.96
C GLU A 107 13.89 0.98 5.30
N ALA A 108 14.77 0.40 4.50
CA ALA A 108 15.77 1.16 3.76
C ALA A 108 15.14 2.14 2.74
N TYR A 109 13.99 1.77 2.14
CA TYR A 109 13.24 2.69 1.28
C TYR A 109 12.66 3.86 2.08
N LEU A 110 12.04 3.56 3.22
CA LEU A 110 11.50 4.59 4.10
C LEU A 110 12.60 5.55 4.57
N GLY A 111 13.72 5.02 5.08
CA GLY A 111 14.85 5.85 5.53
C GLY A 111 15.43 6.74 4.42
N LYS A 112 15.41 6.29 3.16
CA LYS A 112 15.80 7.14 2.04
C LYS A 112 14.81 8.28 1.80
N ILE A 113 13.50 8.00 1.83
CA ILE A 113 12.45 9.02 1.70
C ILE A 113 12.56 10.04 2.84
N GLU A 114 12.83 9.59 4.06
CA GLU A 114 13.04 10.45 5.22
C GLU A 114 14.24 11.36 5.02
N GLY A 115 15.40 10.80 4.61
CA GLY A 115 16.62 11.56 4.36
C GLY A 115 16.49 12.59 3.23
N GLU A 116 15.77 12.25 2.15
CA GLU A 116 15.50 13.14 1.03
C GLU A 116 14.49 14.26 1.35
N SER A 117 13.76 14.14 2.47
CA SER A 117 12.71 15.09 2.85
C SER A 117 13.18 16.29 3.65
N LEU A 118 14.43 16.26 4.14
CA LEU A 118 15.08 17.33 4.90
C LEU A 118 16.05 18.10 4.01
N ASN A 119 15.92 19.42 4.01
CA ASN A 119 16.95 20.29 3.43
C ASN A 119 18.01 20.65 4.47
N VAL A 120 19.18 21.01 4.00
CA VAL A 120 20.26 21.53 4.86
C VAL A 120 19.74 22.81 5.54
N SER A 121 19.84 22.89 6.86
CA SER A 121 19.40 24.01 7.70
C SER A 121 17.90 24.03 8.08
N GLU A 122 17.12 23.00 7.74
CA GLU A 122 15.74 22.89 8.27
C GLU A 122 15.74 22.33 9.69
N ASP A 123 14.87 22.89 10.54
CA ASP A 123 14.65 22.38 11.90
C ASP A 123 13.96 21.00 11.84
N TYR A 124 14.44 20.04 12.62
CA TYR A 124 13.83 18.70 12.74
C TYR A 124 12.35 18.75 13.15
N SER A 125 11.90 19.80 13.82
CA SER A 125 10.48 20.02 14.15
C SER A 125 9.61 20.19 12.91
N SER A 126 10.18 20.71 11.82
CA SER A 126 9.52 20.90 10.53
C SER A 126 9.42 19.62 9.69
N MET A 127 10.15 18.57 10.10
CA MET A 127 10.22 17.29 9.39
C MET A 127 8.84 16.72 9.09
N ASN A 128 8.69 16.14 7.91
CA ASN A 128 7.47 15.47 7.48
C ASN A 128 7.07 14.31 8.41
N SER A 129 5.82 13.96 8.46
CA SER A 129 5.38 12.68 9.01
C SER A 129 5.41 11.60 7.93
N PHE A 130 5.77 10.38 8.32
CA PHE A 130 5.96 9.25 7.40
C PHE A 130 4.98 8.12 7.69
N LEU A 131 4.44 7.56 6.63
CA LEU A 131 3.55 6.41 6.66
C LEU A 131 4.09 5.32 5.75
N GLN A 132 4.44 4.17 6.31
CA GLN A 132 4.80 2.98 5.56
C GLN A 132 3.64 1.98 5.61
N VAL A 133 3.06 1.63 4.47
CA VAL A 133 2.02 0.60 4.36
C VAL A 133 2.52 -0.53 3.45
N ASN A 134 2.67 -1.71 4.04
CA ASN A 134 3.11 -2.92 3.35
C ASN A 134 1.89 -3.81 3.09
N PHE A 135 1.42 -3.86 1.85
CA PHE A 135 0.40 -4.80 1.40
C PHE A 135 1.08 -6.13 1.05
N ASN A 136 0.90 -7.15 1.87
CA ASN A 136 1.59 -8.42 1.72
C ASN A 136 0.63 -9.49 1.17
N ASN A 137 0.94 -10.04 0.00
CA ASN A 137 0.23 -11.18 -0.58
C ASN A 137 0.69 -12.52 0.03
N PHE A 138 1.10 -12.47 1.29
CA PHE A 138 1.50 -13.62 2.11
C PHE A 138 1.18 -13.34 3.58
N SER A 139 1.19 -14.41 4.40
CA SER A 139 0.98 -14.32 5.85
C SER A 139 2.30 -14.61 6.57
N TYR A 140 2.99 -13.59 7.03
CA TYR A 140 4.26 -13.72 7.76
C TYR A 140 4.05 -13.84 9.27
N PHE A 141 3.31 -12.88 9.84
CA PHE A 141 3.08 -12.83 11.28
C PHE A 141 2.04 -13.87 11.71
N LYS A 142 2.38 -14.68 12.72
CA LYS A 142 1.52 -15.76 13.28
C LYS A 142 0.44 -15.19 14.22
N VAL A 143 -0.36 -14.24 13.76
CA VAL A 143 -1.46 -13.61 14.51
C VAL A 143 -2.74 -13.63 13.68
N LYS A 144 -3.90 -13.57 14.34
CA LYS A 144 -5.20 -13.60 13.64
C LYS A 144 -5.49 -12.32 12.85
N SER A 145 -5.12 -11.15 13.39
CA SER A 145 -5.40 -9.86 12.76
C SER A 145 -4.79 -9.75 11.37
N PRO A 146 -5.55 -9.33 10.34
CA PRO A 146 -5.03 -9.08 9.00
C PRO A 146 -4.28 -7.75 8.89
N ILE A 147 -4.51 -6.82 9.82
CA ILE A 147 -3.91 -5.47 9.84
C ILE A 147 -3.10 -5.32 11.12
N LEU A 148 -1.81 -5.06 10.98
CA LEU A 148 -0.91 -4.83 12.10
C LEU A 148 -0.31 -3.44 12.00
N LYS A 149 -0.32 -2.72 13.12
CA LYS A 149 0.32 -1.43 13.28
C LYS A 149 1.52 -1.56 14.20
N PHE A 150 2.66 -1.06 13.77
CA PHE A 150 3.91 -1.13 14.51
C PHE A 150 4.29 0.24 15.05
N TYR A 151 4.86 0.23 16.23
CA TYR A 151 5.36 1.39 16.96
C TYR A 151 6.75 1.09 17.49
N TYR A 152 7.56 2.13 17.64
CA TYR A 152 8.73 2.05 18.50
C TYR A 152 8.27 2.04 19.95
N ALA A 153 8.74 1.06 20.73
CA ALA A 153 8.30 0.92 22.12
C ALA A 153 9.39 0.33 23.01
N ASP A 154 9.50 0.86 24.21
CA ASP A 154 10.18 0.17 25.31
C ASP A 154 9.20 -0.85 25.93
N MET A 155 9.39 -2.13 25.59
CA MET A 155 8.50 -3.20 26.03
C MET A 155 8.55 -3.43 27.55
N LYS A 156 9.69 -3.17 28.19
CA LYS A 156 9.88 -3.34 29.63
C LYS A 156 9.10 -2.27 30.43
N ASN A 157 9.21 -1.03 30.02
CA ASN A 157 8.58 0.08 30.69
C ASN A 157 7.21 0.45 30.10
N ARG A 158 6.76 -0.24 29.02
CA ARG A 158 5.49 -0.01 28.30
C ARG A 158 5.36 1.41 27.77
N ILE A 159 6.47 2.01 27.35
CA ILE A 159 6.51 3.35 26.77
C ILE A 159 6.45 3.21 25.25
N ILE A 160 5.51 3.90 24.61
CA ILE A 160 5.44 4.00 23.16
C ILE A 160 6.06 5.34 22.75
N GLU A 161 7.09 5.27 21.90
CA GLU A 161 7.67 6.46 21.30
C GLU A 161 6.73 7.01 20.23
N THR A 162 6.30 8.26 20.38
CA THR A 162 5.38 8.94 19.46
C THR A 162 6.13 9.60 18.29
N GLY A 163 7.02 8.87 17.64
CA GLY A 163 7.74 9.37 16.47
C GLY A 163 6.82 9.68 15.29
N LYS A 164 7.35 10.39 14.31
CA LYS A 164 6.63 10.77 13.08
C LYS A 164 6.40 9.62 12.11
N VAL A 165 6.96 8.43 12.38
CA VAL A 165 6.86 7.24 11.52
C VAL A 165 5.73 6.34 11.99
N LYS A 166 4.84 5.98 11.07
CA LYS A 166 3.81 4.95 11.26
C LYS A 166 4.02 3.83 10.26
N LYS A 167 4.02 2.58 10.73
CA LYS A 167 4.25 1.40 9.87
C LYS A 167 3.10 0.41 10.00
N TYR A 168 2.57 -0.02 8.87
CA TYR A 168 1.51 -1.03 8.80
C TYR A 168 1.95 -2.23 7.97
N HIS A 169 1.51 -3.41 8.38
CA HIS A 169 1.57 -4.63 7.58
C HIS A 169 0.16 -5.18 7.41
N ILE A 170 -0.24 -5.35 6.17
CA ILE A 170 -1.55 -5.86 5.75
C ILE A 170 -1.34 -7.26 5.17
N SER A 171 -2.01 -8.28 5.69
CA SER A 171 -2.01 -9.61 5.10
C SER A 171 -3.25 -9.80 4.23
N LEU A 172 -3.09 -9.69 2.92
CA LEU A 172 -4.17 -9.88 1.95
C LEU A 172 -4.77 -11.31 2.00
N PRO A 173 -3.97 -12.40 2.18
CA PRO A 173 -4.53 -13.74 2.33
C PRO A 173 -5.41 -13.91 3.56
N LYS A 174 -5.11 -13.21 4.68
CA LYS A 174 -5.98 -13.26 5.87
C LYS A 174 -7.29 -12.52 5.63
N LEU A 175 -7.30 -11.42 4.89
CA LEU A 175 -8.51 -10.72 4.47
C LEU A 175 -9.38 -11.61 3.57
N LYS A 176 -8.77 -12.26 2.56
CA LYS A 176 -9.48 -13.23 1.70
C LYS A 176 -10.08 -14.36 2.53
N LYS A 177 -9.32 -14.96 3.44
CA LYS A 177 -9.81 -16.02 4.31
C LYS A 177 -11.00 -15.56 5.16
N LYS A 178 -10.91 -14.38 5.76
CA LYS A 178 -11.96 -13.77 6.56
C LYS A 178 -13.25 -13.59 5.74
N TYR A 179 -13.13 -13.07 4.51
CA TYR A 179 -14.25 -12.88 3.58
C TYR A 179 -14.94 -14.20 3.22
N TYR A 180 -14.16 -15.19 2.76
CA TYR A 180 -14.71 -16.48 2.34
C TYR A 180 -15.24 -17.35 3.50
N ASN A 181 -14.84 -17.06 4.73
CA ASN A 181 -15.42 -17.67 5.92
C ASN A 181 -16.77 -17.01 6.34
N GLY A 182 -17.19 -15.93 5.68
CA GLY A 182 -18.37 -15.17 6.05
C GLY A 182 -18.20 -14.26 7.28
N ASP A 183 -16.96 -14.01 7.71
CA ASP A 183 -16.69 -13.12 8.82
C ASP A 183 -17.02 -11.66 8.46
N LYS A 184 -17.55 -10.91 9.44
CA LYS A 184 -17.84 -9.48 9.25
C LYS A 184 -16.54 -8.70 9.01
N LEU A 185 -16.46 -8.00 7.89
CA LEU A 185 -15.37 -7.11 7.53
C LEU A 185 -15.69 -5.66 7.88
N THR A 186 -14.70 -4.94 8.41
CA THR A 186 -14.78 -3.48 8.55
C THR A 186 -14.68 -2.81 7.18
N LYS A 187 -15.05 -1.52 7.12
CA LYS A 187 -14.92 -0.73 5.87
C LYS A 187 -13.49 -0.79 5.32
N LEU A 188 -12.47 -0.59 6.17
CA LEU A 188 -11.08 -0.66 5.76
C LEU A 188 -10.70 -2.05 5.25
N GLU A 189 -11.11 -3.12 5.94
CA GLU A 189 -10.84 -4.49 5.51
C GLU A 189 -11.45 -4.82 4.14
N LYS A 190 -12.67 -4.35 3.87
CA LYS A 190 -13.30 -4.50 2.55
C LYS A 190 -12.52 -3.75 1.47
N ALA A 191 -12.16 -2.50 1.70
CA ALA A 191 -11.36 -1.73 0.77
C ALA A 191 -10.00 -2.39 0.48
N LEU A 192 -9.32 -2.91 1.49
CA LEU A 192 -8.05 -3.62 1.33
C LEU A 192 -8.21 -4.96 0.60
N LEU A 193 -9.34 -5.64 0.80
CA LEU A 193 -9.65 -6.91 0.14
C LEU A 193 -9.72 -6.76 -1.39
N ILE A 194 -10.20 -5.63 -1.92
CA ILE A 194 -10.24 -5.31 -3.36
C ILE A 194 -8.88 -5.54 -4.02
N LEU A 195 -7.77 -5.27 -3.31
CA LEU A 195 -6.42 -5.44 -3.85
C LEU A 195 -6.08 -6.89 -4.18
N SER A 196 -6.79 -7.88 -3.66
CA SER A 196 -6.46 -9.30 -3.82
C SER A 196 -7.59 -10.14 -4.44
N ILE A 197 -8.76 -9.56 -4.70
CA ILE A 197 -9.88 -10.25 -5.34
C ILE A 197 -9.57 -10.49 -6.82
N ASP A 198 -9.93 -11.66 -7.29
CA ASP A 198 -9.74 -12.13 -8.67
C ASP A 198 -11.03 -12.56 -9.38
N LYS A 199 -12.20 -12.38 -8.72
CA LYS A 199 -13.51 -12.68 -9.29
C LYS A 199 -14.36 -11.42 -9.40
N ILE A 200 -14.98 -11.22 -10.57
CA ILE A 200 -15.87 -10.07 -10.83
C ILE A 200 -17.02 -10.02 -9.81
N LYS A 201 -17.69 -11.15 -9.57
CA LYS A 201 -18.80 -11.24 -8.62
C LYS A 201 -18.41 -10.73 -7.22
N ASP A 202 -17.26 -11.13 -6.73
CA ASP A 202 -16.78 -10.73 -5.39
C ASP A 202 -16.43 -9.22 -5.37
N LEU A 203 -15.88 -8.69 -6.45
CA LEU A 203 -15.62 -7.24 -6.59
C LEU A 203 -16.92 -6.45 -6.58
N ASP A 204 -17.92 -6.89 -7.35
CA ASP A 204 -19.24 -6.23 -7.40
C ASP A 204 -19.91 -6.22 -6.03
N GLU A 205 -19.81 -7.30 -5.26
CA GLU A 205 -20.34 -7.38 -3.92
C GLU A 205 -19.67 -6.41 -2.95
N ILE A 206 -18.33 -6.37 -2.97
CA ILE A 206 -17.56 -5.53 -2.07
C ILE A 206 -17.67 -4.05 -2.43
N SER A 207 -17.76 -3.72 -3.72
CA SER A 207 -17.81 -2.33 -4.22
C SER A 207 -19.14 -1.62 -3.95
N LYS A 208 -20.20 -2.34 -3.62
CA LYS A 208 -21.51 -1.76 -3.23
C LYS A 208 -21.42 -0.79 -2.04
N ASP A 209 -20.37 -0.86 -1.26
CA ASP A 209 -20.14 0.01 -0.10
C ASP A 209 -19.59 1.42 -0.46
N ASN A 210 -19.54 1.82 -1.73
CA ASN A 210 -19.19 3.16 -2.21
C ASN A 210 -17.82 3.70 -1.72
N TYR A 211 -16.73 2.92 -1.87
CA TYR A 211 -15.37 3.41 -1.60
C TYR A 211 -14.67 4.02 -2.82
N ILE A 212 -15.18 3.72 -3.99
CA ILE A 212 -14.62 4.07 -5.30
C ILE A 212 -15.32 5.26 -5.89
#